data_921e0f5b4106480137b1bcfbe7133830
#
_entry.id   921e0f5b4106480137b1bcfbe7133830
#
_cell.length_a   1.000
_cell.length_b   1.000
_cell.length_c   1.000
_cell.angle_alpha   90.00
_cell.angle_beta   90.00
_cell.angle_gamma   90.00
#
_symmetry.space_group_name_H-M   'P 1'
#
loop_
_entity.id
_entity.type
_entity.pdbx_description
1 polymer ?
#
loop_
_entity_poly.entity_id
_entity_poly.type
_entity_poly.pdbx_seq_one_letter_code
_entity_poly.pdbx_strand_id
1 'polypeptide(L)'
;YCPFCHHHKKKLQINLKTQYWHCWVCDAKGRKIQRLLKRLHVDSRKLKKIYEIYGDDYVVYSKDTEDEKVELRLPNEFQSLLKEPKGKINPLFRKVKEYAKQRGITTEDIRRYNIGYCDSGHYANRIIIPSYDRDNRLNYFIARSVFSEEKFKYKNPPVSKNVIMFENQINWDEPITLVEGIFDAMAVKRNSIPLLGKFIPKTLNDTIYKKGVKSINILLDKDAQDQALYYTMQFQNQGINTKNIKPSDKDASDMGFSKINSKLKETEETGFGDIISQKLKGL
;
A
#
# COMPACT_ATOMS: atom_id res chain seq x y z
N TYR A 1 13.26 -4.16 -18.91
CA TYR A 1 12.05 -4.93 -18.62
C TYR A 1 12.27 -5.73 -17.34
N CYS A 2 11.21 -6.03 -16.59
CA CYS A 2 11.32 -6.90 -15.42
C CYS A 2 11.16 -8.37 -15.83
N PRO A 3 12.11 -9.24 -15.50
CA PRO A 3 12.03 -10.65 -15.86
C PRO A 3 11.01 -11.46 -15.02
N PHE A 4 10.44 -10.85 -13.98
CA PHE A 4 9.48 -11.52 -13.10
C PHE A 4 8.02 -11.25 -13.48
N CYS A 5 7.70 -10.04 -13.93
CA CYS A 5 6.32 -9.67 -14.31
C CYS A 5 6.17 -9.36 -15.80
N HIS A 6 7.23 -9.42 -16.58
CA HIS A 6 7.26 -9.19 -18.02
C HIS A 6 6.57 -7.88 -18.48
N HIS A 7 6.51 -6.88 -17.59
CA HIS A 7 5.87 -5.62 -17.89
C HIS A 7 6.50 -4.95 -19.13
N HIS A 8 5.68 -4.42 -20.02
CA HIS A 8 6.07 -3.85 -21.32
C HIS A 8 6.94 -2.57 -21.23
N LYS A 9 7.07 -1.94 -20.05
CA LYS A 9 7.96 -0.80 -19.80
C LYS A 9 9.14 -1.22 -18.92
N LYS A 10 10.27 -0.50 -19.05
CA LYS A 10 11.48 -0.70 -18.22
C LYS A 10 11.23 -0.24 -16.78
N LYS A 11 10.68 -1.10 -15.94
CA LYS A 11 10.31 -0.80 -14.54
C LYS A 11 11.21 -1.45 -13.50
N LEU A 12 12.12 -2.34 -13.91
CA LEU A 12 13.20 -2.84 -13.06
C LEU A 12 14.35 -1.83 -13.09
N GLN A 13 14.71 -1.31 -11.94
CA GLN A 13 15.86 -0.44 -11.73
C GLN A 13 16.90 -1.15 -10.88
N ILE A 14 18.17 -0.90 -11.18
CA ILE A 14 19.32 -1.45 -10.45
C ILE A 14 20.24 -0.30 -10.11
N ASN A 15 20.53 -0.11 -8.84
CA ASN A 15 21.54 0.81 -8.38
C ASN A 15 22.90 0.09 -8.37
N LEU A 16 23.80 0.47 -9.27
CA LEU A 16 25.09 -0.20 -9.44
C LEU A 16 26.03 0.01 -8.24
N LYS A 17 25.90 1.10 -7.48
CA LYS A 17 26.73 1.37 -6.29
C LYS A 17 26.28 0.54 -5.09
N THR A 18 24.96 0.54 -4.81
CA THR A 18 24.40 -0.18 -3.64
C THR A 18 23.96 -1.59 -3.98
N GLN A 19 23.96 -1.97 -5.25
CA GLN A 19 23.47 -3.23 -5.81
C GLN A 19 21.99 -3.52 -5.49
N TYR A 20 21.28 -2.56 -4.94
CA TYR A 20 19.84 -2.66 -4.72
C TYR A 20 19.12 -2.65 -6.07
N TRP A 21 18.18 -3.57 -6.22
CA TRP A 21 17.33 -3.64 -7.39
C TRP A 21 15.86 -3.73 -6.99
N HIS A 22 15.01 -3.10 -7.78
CA HIS A 22 13.58 -3.01 -7.50
C HIS A 22 12.78 -2.89 -8.80
N CYS A 23 11.73 -3.67 -8.92
CA CYS A 23 10.70 -3.48 -9.94
C CYS A 23 9.52 -2.72 -9.38
N TRP A 24 9.25 -1.55 -9.93
CA TRP A 24 8.17 -0.67 -9.51
C TRP A 24 6.76 -1.15 -9.88
N VAL A 25 6.64 -2.30 -10.55
CA VAL A 25 5.34 -2.89 -10.92
C VAL A 25 5.00 -4.08 -10.03
N CYS A 26 5.89 -5.08 -9.94
CA CYS A 26 5.63 -6.30 -9.17
C CYS A 26 6.30 -6.34 -7.80
N ASP A 27 6.93 -5.24 -7.38
CA ASP A 27 7.68 -5.09 -6.12
C ASP A 27 8.81 -6.12 -5.90
N ALA A 28 9.17 -6.87 -6.95
CA ALA A 28 10.33 -7.76 -6.87
C ALA A 28 11.59 -6.92 -6.60
N LYS A 29 12.29 -7.21 -5.51
CA LYS A 29 13.44 -6.43 -5.04
C LYS A 29 14.49 -7.27 -4.34
N GLY A 30 15.68 -6.70 -4.19
CA GLY A 30 16.78 -7.33 -3.45
C GLY A 30 17.95 -6.39 -3.27
N ARG A 31 18.77 -6.68 -2.26
CA ARG A 31 19.94 -5.85 -1.88
C ARG A 31 21.23 -6.21 -2.62
N LYS A 32 21.27 -7.30 -3.36
CA LYS A 32 22.46 -7.77 -4.10
C LYS A 32 22.05 -8.23 -5.49
N ILE A 33 22.82 -7.80 -6.49
CA ILE A 33 22.59 -8.19 -7.89
C ILE A 33 22.74 -9.72 -8.07
N GLN A 34 23.57 -10.36 -7.27
CA GLN A 34 23.75 -11.80 -7.27
C GLN A 34 22.45 -12.56 -6.94
N ARG A 35 21.62 -12.04 -6.01
CA ARG A 35 20.30 -12.62 -5.73
C ARG A 35 19.37 -12.49 -6.94
N LEU A 36 19.46 -11.40 -7.68
CA LEU A 36 18.74 -11.25 -8.95
C LEU A 36 19.18 -12.31 -9.95
N LEU A 37 20.49 -12.45 -10.16
CA LEU A 37 21.07 -13.40 -11.10
C LEU A 37 20.77 -14.87 -10.73
N LYS A 38 20.82 -15.21 -9.44
CA LYS A 38 20.40 -16.54 -8.95
C LYS A 38 18.92 -16.80 -9.22
N ARG A 39 18.05 -15.83 -8.97
CA ARG A 39 16.59 -15.96 -9.27
C ARG A 39 16.29 -16.08 -10.77
N LEU A 40 17.21 -15.62 -11.61
CA LEU A 40 17.16 -15.76 -13.07
C LEU A 40 17.81 -17.05 -13.56
N HIS A 41 18.20 -17.95 -12.66
CA HIS A 41 18.86 -19.21 -12.96
C HIS A 41 20.11 -19.06 -13.85
N VAL A 42 20.86 -17.96 -13.66
CA VAL A 42 22.11 -17.75 -14.38
C VAL A 42 23.12 -18.82 -13.99
N ASP A 43 23.72 -19.43 -14.99
CA ASP A 43 24.74 -20.48 -14.84
C ASP A 43 25.86 -20.08 -13.87
N SER A 44 26.25 -21.01 -12.99
CA SER A 44 27.25 -20.77 -11.94
C SER A 44 28.63 -20.38 -12.50
N ARG A 45 28.98 -20.84 -13.70
CA ARG A 45 30.24 -20.45 -14.39
C ARG A 45 30.20 -18.96 -14.81
N LYS A 46 29.04 -18.46 -15.27
CA LYS A 46 28.84 -17.04 -15.60
C LYS A 46 28.86 -16.18 -14.33
N LEU A 47 28.28 -16.68 -13.24
CA LEU A 47 28.34 -16.01 -11.94
C LEU A 47 29.80 -15.91 -11.46
N LYS A 48 30.59 -16.97 -11.57
CA LYS A 48 32.02 -16.96 -11.19
C LYS A 48 32.81 -15.92 -11.97
N LYS A 49 32.61 -15.81 -13.29
CA LYS A 49 33.24 -14.76 -14.11
C LYS A 49 32.88 -13.35 -13.66
N ILE A 50 31.63 -13.12 -13.24
CA ILE A 50 31.19 -11.82 -12.71
C ILE A 50 31.93 -11.51 -11.41
N TYR A 51 32.15 -12.50 -10.54
CA TYR A 51 32.96 -12.34 -9.31
C TYR A 51 34.42 -12.01 -9.61
N GLU A 52 35.01 -12.67 -10.61
CA GLU A 52 36.40 -12.44 -11.02
C GLU A 52 36.61 -11.03 -11.58
N ILE A 53 35.63 -10.45 -12.27
CA ILE A 53 35.70 -9.12 -12.87
C ILE A 53 35.51 -8.00 -11.83
N TYR A 54 34.65 -8.20 -10.84
CA TYR A 54 34.28 -7.15 -9.89
C TYR A 54 35.01 -7.22 -8.55
N GLY A 55 35.90 -8.24 -8.34
CA GLY A 55 36.72 -8.40 -7.15
C GLY A 55 35.94 -8.75 -5.87
N ASP A 56 36.68 -9.16 -4.85
CA ASP A 56 36.15 -9.50 -3.51
C ASP A 56 35.78 -8.28 -2.65
N ASP A 57 35.87 -7.07 -3.16
CA ASP A 57 35.44 -5.84 -2.46
C ASP A 57 33.93 -5.76 -2.21
N TYR A 58 33.25 -6.84 -2.47
CA TYR A 58 31.90 -7.06 -1.99
C TYR A 58 31.93 -7.50 -0.54
N VAL A 59 31.90 -6.51 0.35
CA VAL A 59 31.63 -6.74 1.77
C VAL A 59 30.49 -7.74 1.89
N VAL A 60 30.88 -8.97 2.23
CA VAL A 60 29.99 -10.04 2.63
C VAL A 60 29.33 -9.58 3.92
N TYR A 61 28.24 -8.88 3.86
CA TYR A 61 27.29 -8.93 4.96
C TYR A 61 26.66 -10.34 4.90
N SER A 62 27.46 -11.31 5.31
CA SER A 62 26.97 -12.58 5.78
C SER A 62 26.27 -12.28 7.09
N LYS A 63 24.97 -12.28 7.02
CA LYS A 63 24.13 -12.94 8.00
C LYS A 63 22.77 -13.09 7.34
N ASP A 64 22.35 -14.34 7.16
CA ASP A 64 21.00 -14.73 7.46
C ASP A 64 20.79 -14.42 8.95
N THR A 65 20.71 -13.15 9.29
CA THR A 65 20.03 -12.70 10.46
C THR A 65 18.58 -12.83 10.11
N GLU A 66 17.90 -13.82 10.69
CA GLU A 66 16.49 -13.66 11.04
C GLU A 66 16.29 -12.17 11.22
N ASP A 67 15.32 -11.61 10.47
CA ASP A 67 15.01 -10.19 10.57
C ASP A 67 14.91 -9.88 12.06
N GLU A 68 15.95 -9.27 12.64
CA GLU A 68 15.75 -8.50 13.85
C GLU A 68 14.63 -7.55 13.46
N LYS A 69 13.44 -7.81 13.99
CA LYS A 69 12.28 -6.99 13.79
C LYS A 69 12.64 -5.65 14.38
N VAL A 70 13.25 -4.77 13.54
CA VAL A 70 13.44 -3.38 13.91
C VAL A 70 12.04 -2.88 14.20
N GLU A 71 11.76 -2.73 15.48
CA GLU A 71 10.47 -2.26 15.94
C GLU A 71 10.21 -0.91 15.29
N LEU A 72 9.26 -0.86 14.38
CA LEU A 72 8.90 0.39 13.73
C LEU A 72 8.29 1.33 14.78
N ARG A 73 8.80 2.55 14.83
CA ARG A 73 8.30 3.60 15.71
C ARG A 73 7.86 4.81 14.88
N LEU A 74 6.91 5.56 15.42
CA LEU A 74 6.59 6.87 14.86
C LEU A 74 7.81 7.79 14.96
N PRO A 75 7.95 8.76 14.03
CA PRO A 75 9.01 9.78 14.14
C PRO A 75 9.00 10.46 15.51
N ASN A 76 10.17 10.80 16.04
CA ASN A 76 10.27 11.50 17.32
C ASN A 76 9.54 12.85 17.28
N GLU A 77 9.48 13.47 16.11
CA GLU A 77 8.82 14.75 15.84
C GLU A 77 7.31 14.61 15.60
N PHE A 78 6.76 13.40 15.74
CA PHE A 78 5.33 13.17 15.55
C PHE A 78 4.50 13.92 16.59
N GLN A 79 3.57 14.73 16.11
CA GLN A 79 2.59 15.47 16.92
C GLN A 79 1.17 15.05 16.53
N SER A 80 0.36 14.71 17.53
CA SER A 80 -1.05 14.35 17.28
C SER A 80 -1.84 15.55 16.79
N LEU A 81 -2.66 15.35 15.75
CA LEU A 81 -3.53 16.38 15.21
C LEU A 81 -4.75 16.70 16.11
N LEU A 82 -4.99 15.86 17.15
CA LEU A 82 -6.02 16.11 18.18
C LEU A 82 -5.59 17.15 19.21
N LYS A 83 -4.29 17.30 19.42
CA LYS A 83 -3.75 18.22 20.43
C LYS A 83 -3.36 19.53 19.76
N GLU A 84 -4.00 20.62 20.15
CA GLU A 84 -3.55 21.94 19.71
C GLU A 84 -2.19 22.27 20.32
N PRO A 85 -1.24 22.80 19.51
CA PRO A 85 0.03 23.25 20.04
C PRO A 85 -0.16 24.32 21.12
N LYS A 86 0.56 24.19 22.23
CA LYS A 86 0.56 25.21 23.28
C LYS A 86 1.27 26.48 22.77
N GLY A 87 0.70 27.65 22.98
CA GLY A 87 1.27 28.94 22.58
C GLY A 87 0.78 29.42 21.20
N LYS A 88 1.68 30.08 20.42
CA LYS A 88 1.32 30.53 19.06
C LYS A 88 1.02 29.32 18.17
N ILE A 89 -0.14 29.34 17.52
CA ILE A 89 -0.57 28.24 16.63
C ILE A 89 0.44 28.12 15.49
N ASN A 90 1.09 26.95 15.40
CA ASN A 90 2.00 26.63 14.32
C ASN A 90 1.26 26.71 12.96
N PRO A 91 1.73 27.51 12.00
CA PRO A 91 1.12 27.63 10.68
C PRO A 91 0.95 26.27 9.98
N LEU A 92 1.90 25.36 10.17
CA LEU A 92 1.83 24.01 9.61
C LEU A 92 0.67 23.22 10.20
N PHE A 93 0.40 23.33 11.50
CA PHE A 93 -0.75 22.66 12.14
C PHE A 93 -2.07 23.06 11.48
N ARG A 94 -2.27 24.35 11.21
CA ARG A 94 -3.44 24.83 10.47
C ARG A 94 -3.51 24.25 9.06
N LYS A 95 -2.37 24.26 8.36
CA LYS A 95 -2.27 23.71 7.00
C LYS A 95 -2.59 22.21 6.95
N VAL A 96 -2.11 21.44 7.92
CA VAL A 96 -2.41 20.00 8.02
C VAL A 96 -3.88 19.75 8.33
N LYS A 97 -4.49 20.54 9.24
CA LYS A 97 -5.93 20.45 9.53
C LYS A 97 -6.78 20.77 8.28
N GLU A 98 -6.41 21.82 7.56
CA GLU A 98 -7.09 22.20 6.32
C GLU A 98 -6.95 21.09 5.27
N TYR A 99 -5.76 20.57 5.07
CA TYR A 99 -5.50 19.44 4.16
C TYR A 99 -6.33 18.20 4.53
N ALA A 100 -6.38 17.84 5.83
CA ALA A 100 -7.21 16.75 6.32
C ALA A 100 -8.69 16.98 6.00
N LYS A 101 -9.21 18.18 6.23
CA LYS A 101 -10.59 18.57 5.90
C LYS A 101 -10.88 18.46 4.41
N GLN A 102 -9.98 18.94 3.55
CA GLN A 102 -10.10 18.84 2.09
C GLN A 102 -10.13 17.37 1.61
N ARG A 103 -9.51 16.46 2.35
CA ARG A 103 -9.53 15.01 2.12
C ARG A 103 -10.71 14.29 2.78
N GLY A 104 -11.68 15.02 3.33
CA GLY A 104 -12.83 14.44 4.00
C GLY A 104 -12.53 13.73 5.32
N ILE A 105 -11.33 13.96 5.89
CA ILE A 105 -10.92 13.37 7.17
C ILE A 105 -11.60 14.16 8.30
N THR A 106 -12.39 13.46 9.08
CA THR A 106 -13.12 14.04 10.23
C THR A 106 -12.26 13.97 11.51
N THR A 107 -12.71 14.68 12.55
CA THR A 107 -12.08 14.58 13.88
C THR A 107 -12.15 13.14 14.44
N GLU A 108 -13.20 12.41 14.11
CA GLU A 108 -13.33 11.01 14.49
C GLU A 108 -12.30 10.12 13.78
N ASP A 109 -12.05 10.37 12.48
CA ASP A 109 -10.99 9.67 11.75
C ASP A 109 -9.61 9.99 12.34
N ILE A 110 -9.37 11.26 12.71
CA ILE A 110 -8.09 11.66 13.35
C ILE A 110 -7.89 10.88 14.64
N ARG A 111 -8.92 10.73 15.45
CA ARG A 111 -8.87 9.95 16.70
C ARG A 111 -8.68 8.47 16.41
N ARG A 112 -9.49 7.92 15.51
CA ARG A 112 -9.53 6.49 15.18
C ARG A 112 -8.20 5.99 14.63
N TYR A 113 -7.58 6.74 13.74
CA TYR A 113 -6.32 6.38 13.09
C TYR A 113 -5.07 6.99 13.74
N ASN A 114 -5.25 7.70 14.87
CA ASN A 114 -4.16 8.41 15.56
C ASN A 114 -3.36 9.32 14.60
N ILE A 115 -4.06 10.08 13.75
CA ILE A 115 -3.45 10.92 12.73
C ILE A 115 -2.70 12.08 13.39
N GLY A 116 -1.50 12.35 12.88
CA GLY A 116 -0.68 13.46 13.32
C GLY A 116 0.12 14.08 12.18
N TYR A 117 1.16 14.79 12.52
CA TYR A 117 2.04 15.46 11.58
C TYR A 117 3.45 15.60 12.15
N CYS A 118 4.43 15.90 11.29
CA CYS A 118 5.76 16.30 11.70
C CYS A 118 6.05 17.69 11.10
N ASP A 119 6.51 18.62 11.95
CA ASP A 119 6.89 19.97 11.53
C ASP A 119 8.40 20.08 11.23
N SER A 120 9.17 19.11 11.65
CA SER A 120 10.63 19.06 11.50
C SER A 120 11.11 17.64 11.16
N GLY A 121 12.41 17.48 11.03
CA GLY A 121 13.07 16.18 10.82
C GLY A 121 12.84 15.58 9.42
N HIS A 122 13.05 14.27 9.35
CA HIS A 122 12.98 13.53 8.07
C HIS A 122 11.59 13.60 7.42
N TYR A 123 10.54 13.67 8.21
CA TYR A 123 9.15 13.70 7.78
C TYR A 123 8.51 15.09 7.87
N ALA A 124 9.32 16.14 7.94
CA ALA A 124 8.83 17.52 7.98
C ALA A 124 7.77 17.81 6.91
N ASN A 125 6.81 18.67 7.23
CA ASN A 125 5.74 19.11 6.35
C ASN A 125 4.79 18.00 5.86
N ARG A 126 4.64 16.93 6.64
CA ARG A 126 3.80 15.79 6.26
C ARG A 126 2.74 15.47 7.31
N ILE A 127 1.56 15.15 6.82
CA ILE A 127 0.57 14.42 7.59
C ILE A 127 1.05 12.98 7.74
N ILE A 128 0.96 12.45 8.95
CA ILE A 128 1.34 11.07 9.30
C ILE A 128 0.09 10.29 9.65
N ILE A 129 -0.10 9.18 8.97
CA ILE A 129 -1.24 8.28 9.19
C ILE A 129 -0.69 6.92 9.60
N PRO A 130 -0.67 6.62 10.91
CA PRO A 130 -0.22 5.33 11.43
C PRO A 130 -1.15 4.19 11.06
N SER A 131 -0.58 3.01 11.01
CA SER A 131 -1.29 1.74 10.89
C SER A 131 -0.78 0.76 11.93
N TYR A 132 -1.68 0.01 12.52
CA TYR A 132 -1.37 -0.95 13.56
C TYR A 132 -1.84 -2.35 13.17
N ASP A 133 -1.10 -3.37 13.62
CA ASP A 133 -1.46 -4.77 13.49
C ASP A 133 -2.58 -5.15 14.50
N ARG A 134 -3.04 -6.37 14.45
CA ARG A 134 -4.07 -6.91 15.35
C ARG A 134 -3.71 -6.81 16.84
N ASP A 135 -2.42 -6.74 17.17
CA ASP A 135 -1.92 -6.64 18.54
C ASP A 135 -1.65 -5.17 18.94
N ASN A 136 -2.13 -4.19 18.14
CA ASN A 136 -1.91 -2.75 18.30
C ASN A 136 -0.44 -2.31 18.26
N ARG A 137 0.43 -3.08 17.59
CA ARG A 137 1.80 -2.67 17.32
C ARG A 137 1.86 -1.93 16.00
N LEU A 138 2.64 -0.83 15.94
CA LEU A 138 2.82 -0.07 14.71
C LEU A 138 3.45 -0.97 13.63
N ASN A 139 2.72 -1.24 12.54
CA ASN A 139 3.18 -2.07 11.43
C ASN A 139 3.58 -1.26 10.21
N TYR A 140 3.02 -0.05 10.03
CA TYR A 140 3.35 0.88 8.96
C TYR A 140 2.91 2.30 9.32
N PHE A 141 3.30 3.30 8.53
CA PHE A 141 2.66 4.60 8.48
C PHE A 141 2.80 5.23 7.09
N ILE A 142 1.86 6.08 6.74
CA ILE A 142 1.96 6.92 5.55
C ILE A 142 2.39 8.32 5.97
N ALA A 143 3.39 8.87 5.28
CA ALA A 143 3.82 10.25 5.44
C ALA A 143 3.64 10.98 4.11
N ARG A 144 2.60 11.84 4.03
CA ARG A 144 2.26 12.58 2.82
C ARG A 144 2.47 14.07 3.01
N SER A 145 3.14 14.73 2.05
CA SER A 145 3.26 16.18 2.03
C SER A 145 1.90 16.85 1.94
N VAL A 146 1.71 17.91 2.73
CA VAL A 146 0.52 18.79 2.67
C VAL A 146 0.71 19.93 1.68
N PHE A 147 1.86 20.00 1.02
CA PHE A 147 2.18 20.97 -0.02
C PHE A 147 2.13 20.32 -1.39
N SER A 148 1.42 20.94 -2.33
CA SER A 148 1.20 20.43 -3.69
C SER A 148 2.46 20.43 -4.55
N GLU A 149 3.33 21.40 -4.33
CA GLU A 149 4.60 21.65 -5.03
C GLU A 149 5.73 20.68 -4.64
N GLU A 150 5.54 19.93 -3.56
CA GLU A 150 6.55 18.97 -3.10
C GLU A 150 6.78 17.85 -4.14
N LYS A 151 8.02 17.70 -4.61
CA LYS A 151 8.40 16.69 -5.59
C LYS A 151 8.09 15.26 -5.15
N PHE A 152 8.35 14.95 -3.87
CA PHE A 152 8.07 13.66 -3.26
C PHE A 152 6.85 13.74 -2.35
N LYS A 153 5.69 13.56 -2.95
CA LYS A 153 4.41 13.60 -2.22
C LYS A 153 4.35 12.62 -1.07
N TYR A 154 4.90 11.43 -1.23
CA TYR A 154 4.98 10.39 -0.21
C TYR A 154 6.43 10.11 0.20
N LYS A 155 6.65 9.99 1.49
CA LYS A 155 7.93 9.62 2.11
C LYS A 155 7.66 8.62 3.22
N ASN A 156 7.42 7.38 2.84
CA ASN A 156 7.01 6.33 3.77
C ASN A 156 8.23 5.70 4.48
N PRO A 157 8.03 4.98 5.61
CA PRO A 157 9.12 4.32 6.31
C PRO A 157 9.80 3.27 5.41
N PRO A 158 11.12 3.04 5.58
CA PRO A 158 11.88 2.11 4.75
C PRO A 158 11.68 0.63 5.19
N VAL A 159 10.44 0.25 5.46
CA VAL A 159 10.05 -1.12 5.84
C VAL A 159 9.20 -1.77 4.75
N SER A 160 8.99 -3.08 4.85
CA SER A 160 8.18 -3.81 3.88
C SER A 160 6.73 -3.32 3.87
N LYS A 161 6.15 -3.22 2.67
CA LYS A 161 4.70 -3.00 2.48
C LYS A 161 3.89 -4.29 2.58
N ASN A 162 4.53 -5.44 2.84
CA ASN A 162 3.82 -6.70 3.03
C ASN A 162 3.19 -6.77 4.43
N VAL A 163 2.30 -5.84 4.70
CA VAL A 163 1.55 -5.66 5.95
C VAL A 163 0.06 -5.53 5.64
N ILE A 164 -0.78 -5.76 6.63
CA ILE A 164 -2.20 -5.45 6.57
C ILE A 164 -2.40 -4.09 7.22
N MET A 165 -2.76 -3.10 6.42
CA MET A 165 -3.03 -1.76 6.93
C MET A 165 -4.31 -1.76 7.77
N PHE A 166 -4.25 -1.08 8.92
CA PHE A 166 -5.39 -0.93 9.84
C PHE A 166 -5.95 -2.27 10.37
N GLU A 167 -5.12 -3.31 10.45
CA GLU A 167 -5.57 -4.66 10.83
C GLU A 167 -6.30 -4.70 12.17
N ASN A 168 -5.89 -3.87 13.14
CA ASN A 168 -6.55 -3.74 14.44
C ASN A 168 -7.99 -3.21 14.38
N GLN A 169 -8.43 -2.72 13.22
CA GLN A 169 -9.78 -2.16 13.01
C GLN A 169 -10.64 -3.03 12.09
N ILE A 170 -10.10 -4.16 11.60
CA ILE A 170 -10.78 -5.03 10.65
C ILE A 170 -11.60 -6.09 11.39
N ASN A 171 -12.91 -6.10 11.09
CA ASN A 171 -13.77 -7.19 11.44
C ASN A 171 -13.77 -8.22 10.29
N TRP A 172 -13.13 -9.36 10.50
CA TRP A 172 -12.97 -10.39 9.49
C TRP A 172 -14.26 -11.18 9.19
N ASP A 173 -15.27 -11.05 10.04
CA ASP A 173 -16.59 -11.70 9.88
C ASP A 173 -17.56 -10.86 9.03
N GLU A 174 -17.21 -9.60 8.74
CA GLU A 174 -17.98 -8.69 7.88
C GLU A 174 -17.33 -8.50 6.50
N PRO A 175 -18.09 -8.06 5.48
CA PRO A 175 -17.53 -7.74 4.17
C PRO A 175 -16.35 -6.76 4.25
N ILE A 176 -15.22 -7.13 3.65
CA ILE A 176 -14.01 -6.31 3.63
C ILE A 176 -13.96 -5.53 2.31
N THR A 177 -13.62 -4.26 2.36
CA THR A 177 -13.43 -3.44 1.15
C THR A 177 -11.94 -3.21 0.90
N LEU A 178 -11.42 -3.71 -0.22
CA LEU A 178 -10.05 -3.49 -0.68
C LEU A 178 -10.02 -2.25 -1.56
N VAL A 179 -9.13 -1.31 -1.25
CA VAL A 179 -8.97 -0.04 -1.97
C VAL A 179 -7.49 0.22 -2.30
N GLU A 180 -7.20 1.11 -3.25
CA GLU A 180 -5.81 1.35 -3.65
C GLU A 180 -5.03 2.15 -2.60
N GLY A 181 -5.59 3.24 -2.11
CA GLY A 181 -4.91 4.22 -1.28
C GLY A 181 -5.45 4.38 0.12
N ILE A 182 -4.66 5.07 0.96
CA ILE A 182 -5.00 5.33 2.36
C ILE A 182 -6.22 6.24 2.50
N PHE A 183 -6.35 7.25 1.62
CA PHE A 183 -7.48 8.18 1.64
C PHE A 183 -8.76 7.53 1.14
N ASP A 184 -8.65 6.55 0.23
CA ASP A 184 -9.79 5.76 -0.24
C ASP A 184 -10.35 4.91 0.90
N ALA A 185 -9.47 4.27 1.69
CA ALA A 185 -9.89 3.53 2.88
C ALA A 185 -10.60 4.43 3.90
N MET A 186 -10.10 5.65 4.09
CA MET A 186 -10.74 6.63 4.96
C MET A 186 -12.08 7.12 4.41
N ALA A 187 -12.24 7.21 3.10
CA ALA A 187 -13.52 7.57 2.47
C ALA A 187 -14.56 6.45 2.59
N VAL A 188 -14.15 5.18 2.59
CA VAL A 188 -15.02 4.01 2.85
C VAL A 188 -15.49 3.97 4.32
N LYS A 189 -14.71 4.48 5.27
CA LYS A 189 -14.98 4.59 6.71
C LYS A 189 -14.99 3.30 7.51
N ARG A 190 -15.43 2.18 6.96
CA ARG A 190 -15.60 0.90 7.69
C ARG A 190 -14.97 -0.25 6.94
N ASN A 191 -14.33 -1.13 7.69
CA ASN A 191 -13.85 -2.42 7.25
C ASN A 191 -13.11 -2.38 5.90
N SER A 192 -12.22 -1.40 5.74
CA SER A 192 -11.50 -1.14 4.49
C SER A 192 -10.00 -1.29 4.69
N ILE A 193 -9.35 -1.93 3.72
CA ILE A 193 -7.91 -2.20 3.73
C ILE A 193 -7.28 -1.54 2.49
N PRO A 194 -6.42 -0.53 2.67
CA PRO A 194 -5.67 0.05 1.57
C PRO A 194 -4.50 -0.86 1.18
N LEU A 195 -4.38 -1.14 -0.11
CA LEU A 195 -3.33 -2.00 -0.67
C LEU A 195 -1.98 -1.28 -0.82
N LEU A 196 -1.97 0.05 -0.70
CA LEU A 196 -0.81 0.91 -0.97
C LEU A 196 -0.23 0.73 -2.39
N GLY A 197 -1.11 0.49 -3.33
CA GLY A 197 -0.90 0.20 -4.75
C GLY A 197 -1.94 -0.77 -5.28
N LYS A 198 -1.69 -1.33 -6.46
CA LYS A 198 -2.64 -2.19 -7.18
C LYS A 198 -2.58 -3.67 -6.79
N PHE A 199 -1.61 -4.08 -5.94
CA PHE A 199 -1.37 -5.49 -5.65
C PHE A 199 -1.69 -5.83 -4.19
N ILE A 200 -2.42 -6.93 -4.00
CA ILE A 200 -2.72 -7.46 -2.67
C ILE A 200 -1.43 -8.00 -2.05
N PRO A 201 -1.02 -7.50 -0.87
CA PRO A 201 0.13 -8.04 -0.15
C PRO A 201 -0.05 -9.52 0.17
N LYS A 202 1.05 -10.30 0.13
CA LYS A 202 0.99 -11.73 0.42
C LYS A 202 0.39 -12.00 1.80
N THR A 203 0.81 -11.26 2.82
CA THR A 203 0.29 -11.37 4.18
C THR A 203 -1.22 -11.17 4.24
N LEU A 204 -1.77 -10.19 3.49
CA LEU A 204 -3.21 -9.94 3.43
C LEU A 204 -3.91 -11.11 2.73
N ASN A 205 -3.40 -11.56 1.58
CA ASN A 205 -3.98 -12.67 0.85
C ASN A 205 -4.04 -13.95 1.71
N ASP A 206 -2.93 -14.31 2.35
CA ASP A 206 -2.86 -15.47 3.23
C ASP A 206 -3.83 -15.35 4.42
N THR A 207 -4.01 -14.14 4.96
CA THR A 207 -4.91 -13.88 6.09
C THR A 207 -6.37 -13.97 5.69
N ILE A 208 -6.76 -13.48 4.52
CA ILE A 208 -8.13 -13.61 3.97
C ILE A 208 -8.56 -15.09 3.98
N TYR A 209 -7.72 -15.97 3.44
CA TYR A 209 -8.02 -17.42 3.42
C TYR A 209 -8.01 -18.03 4.83
N LYS A 210 -6.99 -17.72 5.64
CA LYS A 210 -6.86 -18.24 7.00
C LYS A 210 -8.04 -17.85 7.89
N LYS A 211 -8.59 -16.65 7.71
CA LYS A 211 -9.75 -16.16 8.45
C LYS A 211 -11.09 -16.65 7.89
N GLY A 212 -11.08 -17.28 6.72
CA GLY A 212 -12.30 -17.76 6.08
C GLY A 212 -13.25 -16.62 5.70
N VAL A 213 -12.71 -15.50 5.22
CA VAL A 213 -13.50 -14.32 4.80
C VAL A 213 -14.56 -14.75 3.79
N LYS A 214 -15.81 -14.33 4.00
CA LYS A 214 -16.95 -14.72 3.16
C LYS A 214 -17.27 -13.74 2.04
N SER A 215 -16.94 -12.46 2.23
CA SER A 215 -17.30 -11.41 1.26
C SER A 215 -16.23 -10.34 1.16
N ILE A 216 -15.92 -9.96 -0.08
CA ILE A 216 -14.93 -8.92 -0.41
C ILE A 216 -15.52 -7.95 -1.43
N ASN A 217 -15.40 -6.67 -1.15
CA ASN A 217 -15.63 -5.60 -2.11
C ASN A 217 -14.29 -5.12 -2.65
N ILE A 218 -14.16 -4.99 -3.96
CA ILE A 218 -12.97 -4.48 -4.62
C ILE A 218 -13.33 -3.11 -5.21
N LEU A 219 -12.71 -2.05 -4.72
CA LEU A 219 -12.93 -0.68 -5.15
C LEU A 219 -11.56 -0.06 -5.47
N LEU A 220 -11.00 -0.41 -6.63
CA LEU A 220 -9.76 0.14 -7.14
C LEU A 220 -10.03 1.30 -8.11
N ASP A 221 -9.00 2.12 -8.37
CA ASP A 221 -9.07 3.27 -9.27
C ASP A 221 -9.45 2.85 -10.71
N LYS A 222 -9.93 3.81 -11.49
CA LYS A 222 -10.39 3.56 -12.87
C LYS A 222 -9.32 2.91 -13.76
N ASP A 223 -8.06 3.24 -13.57
CA ASP A 223 -6.92 2.70 -14.31
C ASP A 223 -6.43 1.33 -13.80
N ALA A 224 -7.06 0.80 -12.74
CA ALA A 224 -6.77 -0.49 -12.13
C ALA A 224 -7.88 -1.54 -12.29
N GLN A 225 -8.84 -1.30 -13.20
CA GLN A 225 -10.02 -2.17 -13.35
C GLN A 225 -9.68 -3.59 -13.86
N ASP A 226 -8.65 -3.75 -14.68
CA ASP A 226 -8.16 -5.09 -15.08
C ASP A 226 -7.66 -5.87 -13.87
N GLN A 227 -6.96 -5.19 -12.97
CA GLN A 227 -6.47 -5.80 -11.73
C GLN A 227 -7.63 -6.12 -10.78
N ALA A 228 -8.61 -5.23 -10.68
CA ALA A 228 -9.82 -5.47 -9.89
C ALA A 228 -10.57 -6.72 -10.38
N LEU A 229 -10.73 -6.85 -11.69
CA LEU A 229 -11.38 -8.01 -12.32
C LEU A 229 -10.60 -9.30 -12.07
N TYR A 230 -9.26 -9.25 -12.18
CA TYR A 230 -8.40 -10.39 -11.88
C TYR A 230 -8.61 -10.89 -10.43
N TYR A 231 -8.63 -9.99 -9.47
CA TYR A 231 -8.86 -10.36 -8.06
C TYR A 231 -10.29 -10.86 -7.81
N THR A 232 -11.28 -10.25 -8.47
CA THR A 232 -12.67 -10.73 -8.42
C THR A 232 -12.75 -12.21 -8.79
N MET A 233 -12.19 -12.54 -9.94
CA MET A 233 -12.15 -13.94 -10.41
C MET A 233 -11.38 -14.86 -9.46
N GLN A 234 -10.23 -14.39 -8.95
CA GLN A 234 -9.40 -15.17 -8.04
C GLN A 234 -10.14 -15.52 -6.75
N PHE A 235 -10.83 -14.56 -6.13
CA PHE A 235 -11.58 -14.78 -4.90
C PHE A 235 -12.84 -15.61 -5.12
N GLN A 236 -13.58 -15.37 -6.21
CA GLN A 236 -14.75 -16.17 -6.55
C GLN A 236 -14.41 -17.64 -6.80
N ASN A 237 -13.29 -17.92 -7.47
CA ASN A 237 -12.80 -19.29 -7.67
C ASN A 237 -12.47 -20.01 -6.33
N GLN A 238 -12.30 -19.24 -5.25
CA GLN A 238 -12.09 -19.77 -3.90
C GLN A 238 -13.39 -19.77 -3.05
N GLY A 239 -14.53 -19.49 -3.68
CA GLY A 239 -15.84 -19.48 -2.99
C GLY A 239 -16.10 -18.24 -2.14
N ILE A 240 -15.36 -17.14 -2.36
CA ILE A 240 -15.57 -15.88 -1.67
C ILE A 240 -16.51 -15.00 -2.52
N ASN A 241 -17.63 -14.58 -1.93
CA ASN A 241 -18.54 -13.62 -2.56
C ASN A 241 -17.79 -12.31 -2.85
N THR A 242 -17.71 -11.89 -4.10
CA THR A 242 -16.89 -10.74 -4.47
C THR A 242 -17.65 -9.77 -5.38
N LYS A 243 -17.62 -8.48 -4.98
CA LYS A 243 -18.19 -7.38 -5.74
C LYS A 243 -17.05 -6.52 -6.31
N ASN A 244 -17.04 -6.31 -7.64
CA ASN A 244 -16.18 -5.33 -8.27
C ASN A 244 -16.93 -4.01 -8.41
N ILE A 245 -16.57 -3.04 -7.56
CA ILE A 245 -17.21 -1.73 -7.48
C ILE A 245 -16.43 -0.75 -8.34
N LYS A 246 -17.07 -0.26 -9.39
CA LYS A 246 -16.46 0.72 -10.29
C LYS A 246 -16.58 2.13 -9.70
N PRO A 247 -15.48 2.86 -9.53
CA PRO A 247 -15.57 4.23 -9.09
C PRO A 247 -16.27 5.11 -10.14
N SER A 248 -17.18 5.99 -9.69
CA SER A 248 -17.84 6.98 -10.57
C SER A 248 -16.88 8.13 -10.89
N ASP A 249 -16.03 8.49 -9.96
CA ASP A 249 -15.04 9.55 -10.06
C ASP A 249 -13.64 8.95 -10.35
N LYS A 250 -12.57 9.74 -10.24
CA LYS A 250 -11.21 9.29 -10.52
C LYS A 250 -10.78 8.17 -9.59
N ASP A 251 -10.98 8.37 -8.30
CA ASP A 251 -10.69 7.43 -7.23
C ASP A 251 -11.80 7.41 -6.18
N ALA A 252 -11.73 6.52 -5.20
CA ALA A 252 -12.73 6.40 -4.16
C ALA A 252 -12.77 7.62 -3.24
N SER A 253 -11.63 8.25 -2.97
CA SER A 253 -11.60 9.45 -2.11
C SER A 253 -12.30 10.65 -2.73
N ASP A 254 -12.28 10.77 -4.07
CA ASP A 254 -12.99 11.82 -4.80
C ASP A 254 -14.52 11.61 -4.79
N MET A 255 -15.00 10.36 -4.68
CA MET A 255 -16.44 10.05 -4.57
C MET A 255 -17.03 10.53 -3.25
N GLY A 256 -16.30 10.42 -2.16
CA GLY A 256 -16.76 10.67 -0.81
C GLY A 256 -17.66 9.56 -0.24
N PHE A 257 -17.80 9.55 1.09
CA PHE A 257 -18.47 8.47 1.84
C PHE A 257 -19.88 8.12 1.37
N SER A 258 -20.72 9.14 1.13
CA SER A 258 -22.14 8.91 0.78
C SER A 258 -22.29 8.12 -0.52
N LYS A 259 -21.59 8.55 -1.59
CA LYS A 259 -21.63 7.86 -2.89
C LYS A 259 -21.01 6.46 -2.81
N ILE A 260 -19.91 6.30 -2.07
CA ILE A 260 -19.30 4.99 -1.85
C ILE A 260 -20.29 4.06 -1.17
N ASN A 261 -20.94 4.52 -0.09
CA ASN A 261 -21.86 3.70 0.68
C ASN A 261 -23.10 3.28 -0.15
N SER A 262 -23.64 4.18 -0.99
CA SER A 262 -24.69 3.81 -1.95
C SER A 262 -24.21 2.72 -2.90
N LYS A 263 -23.04 2.89 -3.53
CA LYS A 263 -22.49 1.90 -4.46
C LYS A 263 -22.21 0.54 -3.80
N LEU A 264 -21.70 0.52 -2.58
CA LEU A 264 -21.47 -0.71 -1.82
C LEU A 264 -22.78 -1.49 -1.60
N LYS A 265 -23.91 -0.78 -1.39
CA LYS A 265 -25.23 -1.39 -1.22
C LYS A 265 -25.87 -1.82 -2.54
N GLU A 266 -25.77 -0.99 -3.56
CA GLU A 266 -26.43 -1.17 -4.86
C GLU A 266 -25.71 -2.18 -5.76
N THR A 267 -24.38 -2.33 -5.61
CA THR A 267 -23.62 -3.28 -6.42
C THR A 267 -23.90 -4.70 -5.99
N GLU A 268 -24.42 -5.50 -6.90
CA GLU A 268 -24.62 -6.93 -6.72
C GLU A 268 -23.28 -7.69 -6.83
N GLU A 269 -23.28 -8.98 -6.49
CA GLU A 269 -22.15 -9.86 -6.74
C GLU A 269 -21.80 -9.86 -8.23
N THR A 270 -20.53 -9.74 -8.56
CA THR A 270 -20.08 -9.69 -9.95
C THR A 270 -20.28 -11.05 -10.62
N GLY A 271 -21.23 -11.13 -11.52
CA GLY A 271 -21.55 -12.36 -12.23
C GLY A 271 -20.53 -12.71 -13.33
N PHE A 272 -20.56 -13.97 -13.80
CA PHE A 272 -19.70 -14.43 -14.89
C PHE A 272 -19.93 -13.63 -16.18
N GLY A 273 -21.19 -13.23 -16.47
CA GLY A 273 -21.55 -12.38 -17.61
C GLY A 273 -20.89 -10.99 -17.54
N ASP A 274 -20.79 -10.40 -16.36
CA ASP A 274 -20.13 -9.10 -16.14
C ASP A 274 -18.63 -9.19 -16.44
N ILE A 275 -18.01 -10.28 -16.03
CA ILE A 275 -16.60 -10.58 -16.25
C ILE A 275 -16.29 -10.67 -17.75
N ILE A 276 -17.10 -11.44 -18.50
CA ILE A 276 -16.95 -11.58 -19.95
C ILE A 276 -17.16 -10.23 -20.65
N SER A 277 -18.24 -9.50 -20.30
CA SER A 277 -18.55 -8.20 -20.89
C SER A 277 -17.44 -7.18 -20.69
N GLN A 278 -16.76 -7.21 -19.54
CA GLN A 278 -15.61 -6.34 -19.28
C GLN A 278 -14.36 -6.73 -20.10
N LYS A 279 -14.09 -8.02 -20.25
CA LYS A 279 -12.95 -8.48 -21.06
C LYS A 279 -13.13 -8.16 -22.54
N LEU A 280 -14.35 -8.26 -23.06
CA LEU A 280 -14.65 -7.95 -24.45
C LEU A 280 -14.59 -6.44 -24.77
N LYS A 281 -14.82 -5.56 -23.77
CA LYS A 281 -14.68 -4.10 -23.93
C LYS A 281 -13.25 -3.60 -23.93
N GLY A 282 -12.31 -4.42 -23.52
CA GLY A 282 -10.87 -4.13 -23.50
C GLY A 282 -10.10 -4.67 -24.71
N LEU A 283 -10.79 -5.37 -25.63
CA LEU A 283 -10.30 -5.81 -26.94
C LEU A 283 -10.75 -4.80 -28.02
#